data_dc0ff5013e0e67bd4c37c9de7005c485
#
_entry.id   dc0ff5013e0e67bd4c37c9de7005c485
#
_cell.length_a   1.000
_cell.length_b   1.000
_cell.length_c   1.000
_cell.angle_alpha   90.00
_cell.angle_beta   90.00
_cell.angle_gamma   90.00
#
_symmetry.space_group_name_H-M   'P 1'
#
loop_
_entity.id
_entity.type
_entity.pdbx_description
1 polymer ?
#
loop_
_entity_poly.entity_id
_entity_poly.type
_entity_poly.pdbx_seq_one_letter_code
_entity_poly.pdbx_strand_id
1 'polypeptide(L)'
;MPIRVVLADDSDDVRDMLRMALEWDGRFDVVGEATNGEEAIQLVSEHKPDAIFLDLMMPVLDGLKAIPKIKTSSPETKIVVLSVAAAHPSSSEAMELGATAMVQKGGARTAEELATEVADLFA
;
A
#
# COMPACT_ATOMS: atom_id res chain seq x y z
N MET A 1 17.34 -6.50 7.87
CA MET A 1 16.49 -5.32 8.13
C MET A 1 15.07 -5.60 7.65
N PRO A 2 14.05 -5.46 8.49
CA PRO A 2 12.68 -5.65 8.03
C PRO A 2 12.26 -4.55 7.05
N ILE A 3 11.35 -4.90 6.17
CA ILE A 3 10.73 -3.94 5.26
C ILE A 3 9.61 -3.27 6.05
N ARG A 4 9.73 -1.97 6.28
CA ARG A 4 8.75 -1.20 7.06
C ARG A 4 7.62 -0.75 6.14
N VAL A 5 6.39 -1.06 6.52
CA VAL A 5 5.23 -0.78 5.68
C VAL A 5 4.11 -0.07 6.43
N VAL A 6 3.34 0.73 5.68
CA VAL A 6 2.08 1.33 6.14
C VAL A 6 0.97 0.68 5.33
N LEU A 7 -0.14 0.36 5.97
CA LEU A 7 -1.34 -0.17 5.32
C LEU A 7 -2.41 0.91 5.29
N ALA A 8 -2.91 1.23 4.11
CA ALA A 8 -3.95 2.25 3.94
C ALA A 8 -5.13 1.66 3.18
N ASP A 9 -6.21 1.36 3.90
CA ASP A 9 -7.45 0.81 3.36
C ASP A 9 -8.55 1.12 4.36
N ASP A 10 -9.74 1.48 3.90
CA ASP A 10 -10.85 1.79 4.78
C ASP A 10 -11.51 0.55 5.39
N SER A 11 -11.19 -0.63 4.88
CA SER A 11 -11.70 -1.89 5.41
C SER A 11 -10.80 -2.45 6.51
N ASP A 12 -11.32 -2.59 7.72
CA ASP A 12 -10.58 -3.19 8.83
C ASP A 12 -10.20 -4.63 8.51
N ASP A 13 -11.10 -5.37 7.84
CA ASP A 13 -10.86 -6.76 7.48
C ASP A 13 -9.70 -6.90 6.50
N VAL A 14 -9.62 -6.01 5.52
CA VAL A 14 -8.53 -6.02 4.54
C VAL A 14 -7.20 -5.70 5.24
N ARG A 15 -7.17 -4.66 6.09
CA ARG A 15 -5.96 -4.32 6.81
C ARG A 15 -5.50 -5.45 7.72
N ASP A 16 -6.43 -6.09 8.45
CA ASP A 16 -6.10 -7.21 9.32
C ASP A 16 -5.53 -8.37 8.52
N MET A 17 -6.12 -8.70 7.39
CA MET A 17 -5.65 -9.77 6.51
C MET A 17 -4.22 -9.48 6.02
N LEU A 18 -3.99 -8.27 5.54
CA LEU A 18 -2.67 -7.86 5.05
C LEU A 18 -1.63 -7.88 6.18
N ARG A 19 -1.99 -7.34 7.34
CA ARG A 19 -1.07 -7.33 8.49
C ARG A 19 -0.68 -8.74 8.89
N MET A 20 -1.66 -9.63 9.01
CA MET A 20 -1.40 -11.02 9.39
C MET A 20 -0.52 -11.72 8.36
N ALA A 21 -0.78 -11.51 7.08
CA ALA A 21 0.00 -12.09 6.01
C ALA A 21 1.45 -11.62 6.05
N LEU A 22 1.66 -10.33 6.21
CA LEU A 22 3.00 -9.74 6.23
C LEU A 22 3.77 -10.12 7.48
N GLU A 23 3.11 -10.15 8.62
CA GLU A 23 3.75 -10.57 9.88
C GLU A 23 4.11 -12.06 9.84
N TRP A 24 3.24 -12.89 9.29
CA TRP A 24 3.51 -14.31 9.14
C TRP A 24 4.72 -14.57 8.25
N ASP A 25 4.86 -13.77 7.17
CA ASP A 25 6.01 -13.87 6.26
C ASP A 25 7.34 -13.60 6.99
N GLY A 26 7.34 -12.67 7.94
CA GLY A 26 8.50 -12.37 8.77
C GLY A 26 9.48 -11.36 8.19
N ARG A 27 9.33 -10.95 6.92
CA ARG A 27 10.22 -9.97 6.30
C ARG A 27 9.75 -8.53 6.49
N PHE A 28 8.53 -8.34 7.02
CA PHE A 28 7.87 -7.04 7.08
C PHE A 28 7.61 -6.60 8.51
N ASP A 29 7.60 -5.27 8.69
CA ASP A 29 7.20 -4.63 9.95
C ASP A 29 6.13 -3.60 9.63
N VAL A 30 4.89 -3.85 10.07
CA VAL A 30 3.78 -2.92 9.85
C VAL A 30 3.88 -1.81 10.89
N VAL A 31 4.25 -0.61 10.44
CA VAL A 31 4.50 0.52 11.34
C VAL A 31 3.30 1.45 11.50
N GLY A 32 2.26 1.28 10.69
CA GLY A 32 1.05 2.09 10.83
C GLY A 32 -0.07 1.60 9.93
N GLU A 33 -1.30 1.98 10.29
CA GLU A 33 -2.50 1.66 9.52
C GLU A 33 -3.34 2.92 9.37
N ALA A 34 -3.78 3.18 8.15
CA ALA A 34 -4.60 4.34 7.81
C ALA A 34 -5.94 3.90 7.24
N THR A 35 -6.99 4.66 7.52
CA THR A 35 -8.34 4.39 7.02
C THR A 35 -8.74 5.36 5.89
N ASN A 36 -7.93 6.35 5.61
CA ASN A 36 -8.17 7.31 4.54
C ASN A 36 -6.84 7.89 4.06
N GLY A 37 -6.90 8.69 2.97
CA GLY A 37 -5.71 9.24 2.35
C GLY A 37 -4.97 10.26 3.21
N GLU A 38 -5.68 11.03 4.03
CA GLU A 38 -5.02 12.00 4.90
C GLU A 38 -4.18 11.32 5.97
N GLU A 39 -4.74 10.27 6.60
CA GLU A 39 -4.00 9.47 7.57
C GLU A 39 -2.79 8.79 6.91
N ALA A 40 -2.97 8.31 5.68
CA ALA A 40 -1.88 7.68 4.95
C ALA A 40 -0.72 8.65 4.72
N ILE A 41 -1.02 9.87 4.30
CA ILE A 41 0.00 10.90 4.08
C ILE A 41 0.72 11.23 5.38
N GLN A 42 -0.02 11.38 6.47
CA GLN A 42 0.55 11.68 7.77
C GLN A 42 1.49 10.59 8.26
N LEU A 43 1.06 9.33 8.17
CA LEU A 43 1.87 8.20 8.60
C LEU A 43 3.14 8.05 7.77
N VAL A 44 3.05 8.26 6.47
CA VAL A 44 4.22 8.21 5.60
C VAL A 44 5.21 9.33 5.98
N SER A 45 4.70 10.52 6.24
CA SER A 45 5.54 11.65 6.63
C SER A 45 6.26 11.39 7.97
N GLU A 46 5.57 10.78 8.92
CA GLU A 46 6.12 10.49 10.24
C GLU A 46 7.12 9.34 10.23
N HIS A 47 6.77 8.25 9.55
CA HIS A 47 7.54 7.00 9.63
C HIS A 47 8.52 6.78 8.50
N LYS A 48 8.34 7.46 7.36
CA LYS A 48 9.17 7.27 6.16
C LYS A 48 9.34 5.77 5.87
N PRO A 49 8.23 5.04 5.69
CA PRO A 49 8.30 3.59 5.50
C PRO A 49 8.95 3.23 4.18
N ASP A 50 9.36 1.98 4.05
CA ASP A 50 9.92 1.47 2.79
C ASP A 50 8.82 1.32 1.74
N ALA A 51 7.62 0.97 2.16
CA ALA A 51 6.47 0.82 1.26
C ALA A 51 5.16 1.21 1.94
N ILE A 52 4.18 1.58 1.13
CA ILE A 52 2.80 1.74 1.58
C ILE A 52 1.90 0.91 0.65
N PHE A 53 0.99 0.14 1.25
CA PHE A 53 -0.11 -0.50 0.53
C PHE A 53 -1.26 0.48 0.53
N LEU A 54 -1.65 0.95 -0.63
CA LEU A 54 -2.59 2.07 -0.75
C LEU A 54 -3.81 1.68 -1.56
N ASP A 55 -4.97 1.63 -0.89
CA ASP A 55 -6.26 1.47 -1.57
C ASP A 55 -6.60 2.78 -2.27
N LEU A 56 -7.05 2.69 -3.51
CA LEU A 56 -7.45 3.87 -4.27
C LEU A 56 -8.82 4.40 -3.86
N MET A 57 -9.69 3.54 -3.32
CA MET A 57 -11.08 3.87 -2.98
C MET A 57 -11.25 4.03 -1.48
N MET A 58 -10.93 5.22 -0.97
CA MET A 58 -11.06 5.53 0.46
C MET A 58 -11.83 6.83 0.66
N PRO A 59 -12.53 6.98 1.81
CA PRO A 59 -13.21 8.23 2.13
C PRO A 59 -12.24 9.35 2.48
N VAL A 60 -12.75 10.56 2.64
CA VAL A 60 -12.03 11.79 3.00
C VAL A 60 -11.08 12.23 1.88
N LEU A 61 -10.01 11.47 1.67
CA LEU A 61 -9.08 11.69 0.57
C LEU A 61 -8.76 10.33 -0.03
N ASP A 62 -9.10 10.11 -1.30
CA ASP A 62 -8.85 8.83 -1.95
C ASP A 62 -7.37 8.59 -2.21
N GLY A 63 -7.01 7.32 -2.45
CA GLY A 63 -5.62 6.95 -2.64
C GLY A 63 -4.97 7.61 -3.83
N LEU A 64 -5.73 7.82 -4.89
CA LEU A 64 -5.19 8.45 -6.10
C LEU A 64 -4.66 9.86 -5.82
N LYS A 65 -5.44 10.64 -5.06
CA LYS A 65 -5.04 12.00 -4.69
C LYS A 65 -3.90 12.01 -3.67
N ALA A 66 -3.77 10.94 -2.89
CA ALA A 66 -2.71 10.84 -1.90
C ALA A 66 -1.34 10.58 -2.53
N ILE A 67 -1.28 9.94 -3.70
CA ILE A 67 -0.01 9.55 -4.33
C ILE A 67 0.96 10.72 -4.52
N PRO A 68 0.58 11.84 -5.13
CA PRO A 68 1.53 12.94 -5.31
C PRO A 68 2.06 13.49 -3.99
N LYS A 69 1.21 13.54 -2.97
CA LYS A 69 1.60 14.06 -1.65
C LYS A 69 2.55 13.11 -0.94
N ILE A 70 2.32 11.81 -1.06
CA ILE A 70 3.23 10.80 -0.52
C ILE A 70 4.59 10.88 -1.21
N LYS A 71 4.60 11.01 -2.54
CA LYS A 71 5.85 11.12 -3.31
C LYS A 71 6.63 12.38 -2.92
N THR A 72 5.93 13.46 -2.61
CA THR A 72 6.58 14.70 -2.19
C THR A 72 7.19 14.58 -0.79
N SER A 73 6.46 13.99 0.16
CA SER A 73 6.93 13.87 1.54
C SER A 73 7.93 12.75 1.77
N SER A 74 7.86 11.69 0.97
CA SER A 74 8.75 10.54 1.11
C SER A 74 9.03 9.91 -0.25
N PRO A 75 9.89 10.53 -1.07
CA PRO A 75 10.14 10.07 -2.45
C PRO A 75 10.65 8.64 -2.55
N GLU A 76 11.27 8.12 -1.50
CA GLU A 76 11.84 6.77 -1.49
C GLU A 76 10.83 5.70 -1.11
N THR A 77 9.68 6.08 -0.55
CA THR A 77 8.63 5.12 -0.21
C THR A 77 8.03 4.54 -1.49
N LYS A 78 8.05 3.23 -1.62
CA LYS A 78 7.41 2.54 -2.74
C LYS A 78 5.91 2.47 -2.50
N ILE A 79 5.14 2.86 -3.51
CA ILE A 79 3.68 2.86 -3.41
C ILE A 79 3.15 1.64 -4.13
N VAL A 80 2.57 0.72 -3.37
CA VAL A 80 1.92 -0.49 -3.88
C VAL A 80 0.41 -0.27 -3.84
N VAL A 81 -0.19 -0.11 -5.00
CA VAL A 81 -1.62 0.19 -5.11
C VAL A 81 -2.45 -1.08 -4.97
N LEU A 82 -3.47 -1.02 -4.13
CA LEU A 82 -4.45 -2.09 -3.98
C LEU A 82 -5.66 -1.77 -4.85
N SER A 83 -6.07 -2.73 -5.69
CA SER A 83 -7.19 -2.54 -6.60
C SER A 83 -8.06 -3.78 -6.66
N VAL A 84 -9.39 -3.59 -6.73
CA VAL A 84 -10.32 -4.72 -6.87
C VAL A 84 -10.33 -5.26 -8.30
N ALA A 85 -9.89 -4.45 -9.27
CA ALA A 85 -9.83 -4.86 -10.67
C ALA A 85 -8.57 -4.27 -11.33
N ALA A 86 -7.71 -5.13 -11.86
CA ALA A 86 -6.45 -4.72 -12.48
C ALA A 86 -6.63 -3.79 -13.66
N ALA A 87 -7.77 -3.86 -14.33
CA ALA A 87 -8.09 -3.04 -15.52
C ALA A 87 -8.88 -1.76 -15.18
N HIS A 88 -9.01 -1.39 -13.91
CA HIS A 88 -9.72 -0.19 -13.52
C HIS A 88 -8.98 1.05 -14.03
N PRO A 89 -9.69 2.06 -14.61
CA PRO A 89 -9.03 3.27 -15.13
C PRO A 89 -8.14 3.99 -14.10
N SER A 90 -8.53 4.00 -12.82
CA SER A 90 -7.74 4.61 -11.77
C SER A 90 -6.38 3.93 -11.56
N SER A 91 -6.26 2.67 -11.95
CA SER A 91 -5.00 1.93 -11.82
C SER A 91 -3.93 2.48 -12.75
N SER A 92 -4.28 2.77 -14.01
CA SER A 92 -3.35 3.38 -14.96
C SER A 92 -2.95 4.77 -14.50
N GLU A 93 -3.91 5.55 -14.01
CA GLU A 93 -3.65 6.90 -13.53
C GLU A 93 -2.72 6.87 -12.31
N ALA A 94 -2.89 5.90 -11.41
CA ALA A 94 -2.02 5.73 -10.26
C ALA A 94 -0.58 5.47 -10.68
N MET A 95 -0.36 4.64 -11.68
CA MET A 95 0.98 4.36 -12.18
C MET A 95 1.61 5.61 -12.80
N GLU A 96 0.83 6.41 -13.53
CA GLU A 96 1.31 7.68 -14.09
C GLU A 96 1.70 8.68 -13.01
N LEU A 97 1.01 8.66 -11.86
CA LEU A 97 1.31 9.54 -10.74
C LEU A 97 2.51 9.09 -9.91
N GLY A 98 3.05 7.91 -10.18
CA GLY A 98 4.27 7.46 -9.53
C GLY A 98 4.14 6.23 -8.65
N ALA A 99 3.03 5.49 -8.72
CA ALA A 99 2.92 4.21 -8.01
C ALA A 99 3.97 3.25 -8.54
N THR A 100 4.56 2.45 -7.64
CA THR A 100 5.61 1.51 -7.98
C THR A 100 5.06 0.23 -8.58
N ALA A 101 3.96 -0.26 -8.02
CA ALA A 101 3.36 -1.51 -8.43
C ALA A 101 1.88 -1.51 -8.09
N MET A 102 1.15 -2.46 -8.66
CA MET A 102 -0.26 -2.63 -8.41
C MET A 102 -0.54 -4.08 -8.07
N VAL A 103 -1.34 -4.29 -7.04
CA VAL A 103 -1.72 -5.62 -6.56
C VAL A 103 -3.24 -5.70 -6.51
N GLN A 104 -3.79 -6.78 -7.03
CA GLN A 104 -5.23 -7.00 -7.00
C GLN A 104 -5.67 -7.46 -5.61
N LYS A 105 -6.71 -6.81 -5.07
CA LYS A 105 -7.35 -7.24 -3.83
C LYS A 105 -8.17 -8.51 -4.09
N GLY A 106 -8.04 -9.50 -3.22
CA GLY A 106 -8.79 -10.74 -3.35
C GLY A 106 -8.33 -11.58 -4.53
N GLY A 107 -9.25 -12.33 -5.12
CA GLY A 107 -8.92 -13.23 -6.22
C GLY A 107 -8.28 -14.52 -5.73
N ALA A 108 -7.57 -15.19 -6.63
CA ALA A 108 -6.93 -16.48 -6.33
C ALA A 108 -5.55 -16.37 -5.70
N ARG A 109 -5.07 -15.14 -5.48
CA ARG A 109 -3.74 -14.92 -4.93
C ARG A 109 -3.71 -15.23 -3.44
N THR A 110 -2.70 -15.99 -3.00
CA THR A 110 -2.51 -16.25 -1.58
C THR A 110 -1.78 -15.09 -0.90
N ALA A 111 -1.90 -15.02 0.43
CA ALA A 111 -1.18 -14.05 1.22
C ALA A 111 0.33 -14.19 1.03
N GLU A 112 0.82 -15.42 0.92
CA GLU A 112 2.23 -15.71 0.73
C GLU A 112 2.73 -15.19 -0.63
N GLU A 113 1.94 -15.37 -1.68
CA GLU A 113 2.27 -14.85 -3.01
C GLU A 113 2.35 -13.32 -3.01
N LEU A 114 1.41 -12.68 -2.33
CA LEU A 114 1.40 -11.22 -2.19
C LEU A 114 2.65 -10.73 -1.47
N ALA A 115 2.98 -11.34 -0.34
CA ALA A 115 4.16 -10.95 0.43
C ALA A 115 5.44 -11.12 -0.39
N THR A 116 5.56 -12.22 -1.12
CA THR A 116 6.73 -12.48 -1.98
C THR A 116 6.85 -11.46 -3.09
N GLU A 117 5.75 -11.13 -3.74
CA GLU A 117 5.74 -10.13 -4.82
C GLU A 117 6.19 -8.76 -4.31
N VAL A 118 5.71 -8.36 -3.15
CA VAL A 118 6.11 -7.07 -2.57
C VAL A 118 7.57 -7.10 -2.12
N ALA A 119 8.00 -8.19 -1.49
CA ALA A 119 9.40 -8.33 -1.07
C ALA A 119 10.36 -8.24 -2.26
N ASP A 120 9.97 -8.76 -3.41
CA ASP A 120 10.79 -8.73 -4.63
C ASP A 120 11.06 -7.30 -5.11
N LEU A 121 10.21 -6.33 -4.75
CA LEU A 121 10.45 -4.92 -5.08
C LEU A 121 11.68 -4.36 -4.35
N PHE A 122 12.14 -5.03 -3.31
CA PHE A 122 13.29 -4.61 -2.50
C PHE A 122 14.51 -5.53 -2.67
N ALA A 123 14.41 -6.48 -3.56
CA ALA A 123 15.49 -7.43 -3.80
C ALA A 123 16.64 -6.81 -4.61
#